data_9a59cf4c2c7bcebcabb6150f84aa15f5
#
_entry.id   9a59cf4c2c7bcebcabb6150f84aa15f5
#
_cell.length_a   1.000
_cell.length_b   1.000
_cell.length_c   1.000
_cell.angle_alpha   90.00
_cell.angle_beta   90.00
_cell.angle_gamma   90.00
#
_symmetry.space_group_name_H-M   'P 1'
#
loop_
_entity.id
_entity.type
_entity.pdbx_description
1 polymer ?
#
loop_
_entity_poly.entity_id
_entity_poly.type
_entity_poly.pdbx_seq_one_letter_code
_entity_poly.pdbx_strand_id
1 'polypeptide(L)'
;MNLFRPQRYADGDRLEVRGCAVRLRVDGRARRISLRVDRAKSEVVALAPTPRRLSEAVAFAHEKAEWIAGQLAALPSRQVIAPGGTLRLLGKPYRLEVGPGRPRMTDEALIAPDDAAWSLRILRLAKREALARLTERTAHHAAALGRPMPSVAIADPKARWGSCRPARPGTPAAIRYSWRLVLAPFDVADYVVAHECAHLVEANHGPRFWALCETLAGDPAPHRRWLRAHAAELHAISA
;
A
#
# COMPACT_ATOMS: atom_id res chain seq x y z
N MET A 1 19.71 -47.50 11.86
CA MET A 1 18.25 -47.27 11.73
C MET A 1 17.96 -45.82 12.07
N ASN A 2 17.99 -44.94 11.06
CA ASN A 2 17.75 -43.50 11.27
C ASN A 2 16.24 -43.26 11.36
N LEU A 3 15.75 -43.07 12.58
CA LEU A 3 14.37 -42.67 12.84
C LEU A 3 14.20 -41.24 12.33
N PHE A 4 13.59 -41.07 11.16
CA PHE A 4 13.09 -39.78 10.68
C PHE A 4 12.10 -39.23 11.71
N ARG A 5 12.54 -38.34 12.58
CA ARG A 5 11.61 -37.52 13.38
C ARG A 5 10.84 -36.66 12.39
N PRO A 6 9.50 -36.70 12.38
CA PRO A 6 8.74 -35.81 11.52
C PRO A 6 9.08 -34.37 11.88
N GLN A 7 9.46 -33.59 10.87
CA GLN A 7 9.80 -32.18 11.04
C GLN A 7 8.59 -31.46 11.61
N ARG A 8 8.73 -30.87 12.80
CA ARG A 8 7.66 -30.10 13.44
C ARG A 8 7.74 -28.67 12.94
N TYR A 9 6.66 -28.18 12.38
CA TYR A 9 6.50 -26.79 11.93
C TYR A 9 5.72 -25.98 12.96
N ALA A 10 6.06 -24.68 13.09
CA ALA A 10 5.39 -23.72 13.97
C ALA A 10 4.80 -22.54 13.19
N ASP A 11 3.87 -21.82 13.80
CA ASP A 11 3.36 -20.57 13.26
C ASP A 11 4.49 -19.54 13.15
N GLY A 12 4.64 -18.94 11.98
CA GLY A 12 5.71 -18.00 11.69
C GLY A 12 6.95 -18.59 11.06
N ASP A 13 7.12 -19.93 11.02
CA ASP A 13 8.26 -20.57 10.39
C ASP A 13 8.39 -20.15 8.92
N ARG A 14 9.64 -20.06 8.48
CA ARG A 14 10.00 -19.79 7.09
C ARG A 14 10.73 -20.97 6.51
N LEU A 15 10.38 -21.28 5.28
CA LEU A 15 11.01 -22.33 4.49
C LEU A 15 11.23 -21.83 3.07
N GLU A 16 12.06 -22.53 2.36
CA GLU A 16 12.34 -22.28 0.96
C GLU A 16 11.71 -23.38 0.09
N VAL A 17 10.94 -22.97 -0.92
CA VAL A 17 10.35 -23.87 -1.89
C VAL A 17 10.87 -23.50 -3.28
N ARG A 18 11.79 -24.28 -3.84
CA ARG A 18 12.49 -23.99 -5.11
C ARG A 18 13.06 -22.55 -5.19
N GLY A 19 13.78 -22.12 -4.17
CA GLY A 19 14.37 -20.78 -4.11
C GLY A 19 13.39 -19.66 -3.72
N CYS A 20 12.14 -20.00 -3.44
CA CYS A 20 11.11 -19.03 -3.09
C CYS A 20 10.81 -19.05 -1.58
N ALA A 21 10.78 -17.88 -0.96
CA ALA A 21 10.46 -17.75 0.46
C ALA A 21 8.97 -18.05 0.72
N VAL A 22 8.71 -18.98 1.60
CA VAL A 22 7.36 -19.33 2.06
C VAL A 22 7.31 -19.23 3.58
N ARG A 23 6.35 -18.47 4.11
CA ARG A 23 6.12 -18.34 5.54
C ARG A 23 4.86 -19.09 5.95
N LEU A 24 4.97 -19.89 6.99
CA LEU A 24 3.84 -20.62 7.57
C LEU A 24 3.02 -19.71 8.50
N ARG A 25 1.70 -19.83 8.42
CA ARG A 25 0.78 -19.12 9.31
C ARG A 25 -0.38 -20.02 9.72
N VAL A 26 -0.77 -19.91 10.99
CA VAL A 26 -1.98 -20.51 11.52
C VAL A 26 -3.05 -19.42 11.66
N ASP A 27 -4.24 -19.68 11.11
CA ASP A 27 -5.41 -18.81 11.28
C ASP A 27 -6.64 -19.69 11.56
N GLY A 28 -7.10 -19.71 12.79
CA GLY A 28 -8.25 -20.50 13.23
C GLY A 28 -9.59 -20.15 12.53
N ARG A 29 -9.64 -19.03 11.79
CA ARG A 29 -10.79 -18.65 10.97
C ARG A 29 -10.73 -19.27 9.56
N ALA A 30 -9.57 -19.77 9.15
CA ALA A 30 -9.42 -20.42 7.86
C ALA A 30 -10.14 -21.79 7.88
N ARG A 31 -10.91 -22.07 6.83
CA ARG A 31 -11.60 -23.37 6.68
C ARG A 31 -10.77 -24.41 5.90
N ARG A 32 -9.73 -23.94 5.19
CA ARG A 32 -8.87 -24.77 4.32
C ARG A 32 -7.45 -24.21 4.29
N ILE A 33 -6.51 -25.05 3.87
CA ILE A 33 -5.15 -24.62 3.53
C ILE A 33 -5.21 -23.72 2.28
N SER A 34 -4.43 -22.64 2.28
CA SER A 34 -4.34 -21.72 1.15
C SER A 34 -2.97 -21.08 1.05
N LEU A 35 -2.58 -20.69 -0.16
CA LEU A 35 -1.39 -19.89 -0.43
C LEU A 35 -1.81 -18.45 -0.75
N ARG A 36 -1.11 -17.48 -0.18
CA ARG A 36 -1.32 -16.06 -0.45
C ARG A 36 0.02 -15.39 -0.70
N VAL A 37 0.09 -14.55 -1.73
CA VAL A 37 1.29 -13.74 -1.99
C VAL A 37 1.31 -12.52 -1.07
N ASP A 38 2.32 -12.42 -0.22
CA ASP A 38 2.64 -11.19 0.52
C ASP A 38 3.55 -10.33 -0.38
N ARG A 39 2.93 -9.49 -1.20
CA ARG A 39 3.62 -8.63 -2.16
C ARG A 39 4.59 -7.66 -1.49
N ALA A 40 4.32 -7.26 -0.24
CA ALA A 40 5.15 -6.32 0.49
C ALA A 40 6.45 -6.92 1.00
N LYS A 41 6.47 -8.24 1.18
CA LYS A 41 7.65 -8.98 1.66
C LYS A 41 8.27 -9.86 0.59
N SER A 42 7.67 -9.90 -0.62
CA SER A 42 8.05 -10.80 -1.70
C SER A 42 8.16 -12.25 -1.22
N GLU A 43 7.20 -12.69 -0.40
CA GLU A 43 7.10 -14.05 0.11
C GLU A 43 5.69 -14.60 -0.10
N VAL A 44 5.55 -15.93 -0.10
CA VAL A 44 4.25 -16.57 -0.06
C VAL A 44 3.93 -16.97 1.37
N VAL A 45 2.69 -16.76 1.80
CA VAL A 45 2.17 -17.23 3.08
C VAL A 45 1.36 -18.48 2.85
N ALA A 46 1.83 -19.60 3.41
CA ALA A 46 1.09 -20.86 3.46
C ALA A 46 0.26 -20.87 4.75
N LEU A 47 -1.06 -20.77 4.60
CA LEU A 47 -2.00 -20.67 5.70
C LEU A 47 -2.60 -22.03 6.02
N ALA A 48 -2.57 -22.41 7.29
CA ALA A 48 -3.23 -23.60 7.82
C ALA A 48 -4.29 -23.24 8.87
N PRO A 49 -5.42 -23.97 8.95
CA PRO A 49 -6.45 -23.75 9.98
C PRO A 49 -5.97 -24.03 11.41
N THR A 50 -5.06 -24.96 11.57
CA THR A 50 -4.53 -25.41 12.87
C THR A 50 -3.04 -25.72 12.80
N PRO A 51 -2.30 -25.67 13.94
CA PRO A 51 -0.89 -26.04 13.95
C PRO A 51 -0.62 -27.48 13.44
N ARG A 52 -1.53 -28.43 13.69
CA ARG A 52 -1.41 -29.83 13.26
C ARG A 52 -1.40 -29.97 11.74
N ARG A 53 -1.99 -29.02 11.02
CA ARG A 53 -2.08 -29.03 9.55
C ARG A 53 -0.97 -28.24 8.85
N LEU A 54 0.05 -27.76 9.59
CA LEU A 54 1.18 -27.05 8.98
C LEU A 54 2.00 -27.94 8.03
N SER A 55 2.18 -29.23 8.36
CA SER A 55 2.86 -30.17 7.46
C SER A 55 2.13 -30.35 6.12
N GLU A 56 0.79 -30.35 6.14
CA GLU A 56 -0.02 -30.37 4.91
C GLU A 56 0.13 -29.06 4.12
N ALA A 57 0.23 -27.91 4.81
CA ALA A 57 0.45 -26.62 4.16
C ALA A 57 1.83 -26.56 3.49
N VAL A 58 2.85 -27.15 4.10
CA VAL A 58 4.19 -27.30 3.49
C VAL A 58 4.13 -28.20 2.26
N ALA A 59 3.50 -29.38 2.34
CA ALA A 59 3.33 -30.26 1.20
C ALA A 59 2.59 -29.56 0.04
N PHE A 60 1.52 -28.80 0.35
CA PHE A 60 0.79 -28.03 -0.64
C PHE A 60 1.63 -26.90 -1.25
N ALA A 61 2.51 -26.25 -0.47
CA ALA A 61 3.43 -25.26 -1.01
C ALA A 61 4.43 -25.90 -1.99
N HIS A 62 4.95 -27.09 -1.69
CA HIS A 62 5.82 -27.83 -2.61
C HIS A 62 5.09 -28.27 -3.88
N GLU A 63 3.85 -28.77 -3.77
CA GLU A 63 3.02 -29.10 -4.93
C GLU A 63 2.81 -27.88 -5.85
N LYS A 64 2.61 -26.70 -5.28
CA LYS A 64 2.38 -25.44 -6.01
C LYS A 64 3.65 -24.63 -6.26
N ALA A 65 4.84 -25.25 -6.21
CA ALA A 65 6.12 -24.54 -6.31
C ALA A 65 6.27 -23.70 -7.58
N GLU A 66 5.82 -24.20 -8.73
CA GLU A 66 5.85 -23.44 -9.99
C GLU A 66 4.93 -22.24 -9.98
N TRP A 67 3.72 -22.40 -9.43
CA TRP A 67 2.81 -21.27 -9.23
C TRP A 67 3.42 -20.23 -8.30
N ILE A 68 4.04 -20.64 -7.18
CA ILE A 68 4.74 -19.75 -6.25
C ILE A 68 5.82 -18.95 -6.99
N ALA A 69 6.70 -19.64 -7.73
CA ALA A 69 7.78 -19.02 -8.50
C ALA A 69 7.24 -18.02 -9.52
N GLY A 70 6.21 -18.38 -10.28
CA GLY A 70 5.56 -17.48 -11.24
C GLY A 70 4.94 -16.26 -10.60
N GLN A 71 4.27 -16.42 -9.43
CA GLN A 71 3.67 -15.30 -8.71
C GLN A 71 4.72 -14.33 -8.16
N LEU A 72 5.84 -14.85 -7.63
CA LEU A 72 6.92 -14.00 -7.09
C LEU A 72 7.73 -13.34 -8.22
N ALA A 73 7.99 -14.03 -9.32
CA ALA A 73 8.64 -13.45 -10.50
C ALA A 73 7.82 -12.33 -11.16
N ALA A 74 6.49 -12.42 -11.09
CA ALA A 74 5.58 -11.37 -11.56
C ALA A 74 5.48 -10.15 -10.63
N LEU A 75 6.10 -10.20 -9.44
CA LEU A 75 6.13 -9.03 -8.56
C LEU A 75 7.14 -8.00 -9.13
N PRO A 76 6.79 -6.70 -9.12
CA PRO A 76 7.75 -5.69 -9.47
C PRO A 76 8.93 -5.74 -8.50
N SER A 77 10.13 -5.64 -9.05
CA SER A 77 11.34 -5.55 -8.25
C SER A 77 11.26 -4.36 -7.30
N ARG A 78 11.81 -4.54 -6.09
CA ARG A 78 11.86 -3.47 -5.10
C ARG A 78 12.60 -2.27 -5.68
N GLN A 79 11.91 -1.15 -5.83
CA GLN A 79 12.52 0.09 -6.28
C GLN A 79 13.14 0.80 -5.07
N VAL A 80 14.44 0.73 -4.97
CA VAL A 80 15.20 1.46 -3.95
C VAL A 80 15.41 2.90 -4.42
N ILE A 81 15.05 3.85 -3.57
CA ILE A 81 15.32 5.27 -3.81
C ILE A 81 16.82 5.49 -3.67
N ALA A 82 17.47 5.92 -4.77
CA ALA A 82 18.90 6.14 -4.83
C ALA A 82 19.22 7.51 -5.48
N PRO A 83 20.36 8.13 -5.12
CA PRO A 83 20.87 9.33 -5.78
C PRO A 83 20.98 9.16 -7.30
N GLY A 84 20.70 10.22 -8.06
CA GLY A 84 20.68 10.20 -9.52
C GLY A 84 19.42 9.60 -10.15
N GLY A 85 18.55 8.97 -9.34
CA GLY A 85 17.26 8.45 -9.80
C GLY A 85 16.19 9.53 -9.98
N THR A 86 14.98 9.09 -10.30
CA THR A 86 13.79 9.95 -10.42
C THR A 86 12.65 9.37 -9.61
N LEU A 87 11.92 10.23 -8.90
CA LEU A 87 10.68 9.88 -8.22
C LEU A 87 9.53 10.72 -8.79
N ARG A 88 8.43 10.07 -9.19
CA ARG A 88 7.24 10.80 -9.61
C ARG A 88 6.36 11.10 -8.40
N LEU A 89 5.96 12.37 -8.26
CA LEU A 89 4.97 12.80 -7.27
C LEU A 89 3.80 13.46 -8.01
N LEU A 90 2.61 12.88 -7.88
CA LEU A 90 1.38 13.32 -8.58
C LEU A 90 1.58 13.48 -10.11
N GLY A 91 2.31 12.53 -10.69
CA GLY A 91 2.65 12.53 -12.12
C GLY A 91 3.86 13.36 -12.50
N LYS A 92 4.28 14.37 -11.70
CA LYS A 92 5.45 15.21 -11.97
C LYS A 92 6.74 14.48 -11.57
N PRO A 93 7.74 14.38 -12.46
CA PRO A 93 9.04 13.79 -12.14
C PRO A 93 9.91 14.75 -11.34
N TYR A 94 10.61 14.23 -10.33
CA TYR A 94 11.60 14.93 -9.52
C TYR A 94 12.91 14.18 -9.54
N ARG A 95 14.01 14.86 -9.83
CA ARG A 95 15.36 14.30 -9.71
C ARG A 95 15.68 14.06 -8.24
N LEU A 96 16.40 12.98 -7.95
CA LEU A 96 16.83 12.60 -6.61
C LEU A 96 18.31 12.98 -6.44
N GLU A 97 18.60 14.04 -5.69
CA GLU A 97 19.90 14.65 -5.66
C GLU A 97 20.53 14.61 -4.25
N VAL A 98 21.83 14.46 -4.23
CA VAL A 98 22.65 14.73 -3.03
C VAL A 98 23.00 16.21 -3.02
N GLY A 99 22.87 16.85 -1.88
CA GLY A 99 23.23 18.23 -1.72
C GLY A 99 23.30 18.67 -0.24
N PRO A 100 24.05 19.72 0.06
CA PRO A 100 24.27 20.18 1.42
C PRO A 100 23.02 20.76 2.07
N GLY A 101 23.00 20.81 3.39
CA GLY A 101 21.99 21.47 4.20
C GLY A 101 20.79 20.56 4.52
N ARG A 102 19.65 21.19 4.88
CA ARG A 102 18.45 20.44 5.26
C ARG A 102 17.78 19.81 4.04
N PRO A 103 17.17 18.62 4.20
CA PRO A 103 16.38 17.99 3.14
C PRO A 103 15.29 18.95 2.66
N ARG A 104 15.22 19.12 1.33
CA ARG A 104 14.29 20.07 0.70
C ARG A 104 13.77 19.54 -0.64
N MET A 105 12.64 20.08 -1.05
CA MET A 105 12.04 19.89 -2.35
C MET A 105 12.10 21.22 -3.11
N THR A 106 12.53 21.17 -4.34
CA THR A 106 12.48 22.28 -5.31
C THR A 106 11.43 21.95 -6.37
N ASP A 107 11.29 22.81 -7.38
CA ASP A 107 10.37 22.55 -8.49
C ASP A 107 10.77 21.31 -9.33
N GLU A 108 12.03 20.88 -9.28
CA GLU A 108 12.56 19.82 -10.14
C GLU A 108 13.24 18.67 -9.37
N ALA A 109 13.57 18.86 -8.09
CA ALA A 109 14.37 17.90 -7.37
C ALA A 109 13.95 17.71 -5.91
N LEU A 110 14.22 16.51 -5.39
CA LEU A 110 14.26 16.19 -3.97
C LEU A 110 15.73 16.05 -3.56
N ILE A 111 16.18 16.89 -2.64
CA ILE A 111 17.57 17.03 -2.27
C ILE A 111 17.77 16.68 -0.79
N ALA A 112 18.76 15.84 -0.48
CA ALA A 112 19.13 15.50 0.90
C ALA A 112 20.65 15.35 1.04
N PRO A 113 21.22 15.52 2.28
CA PRO A 113 22.63 15.30 2.54
C PRO A 113 23.06 13.87 2.24
N ASP A 114 24.33 13.71 1.81
CA ASP A 114 24.94 12.42 1.53
C ASP A 114 25.30 11.69 2.82
N ASP A 115 24.37 10.92 3.33
CA ASP A 115 24.57 10.06 4.49
C ASP A 115 23.74 8.78 4.40
N ALA A 116 23.97 7.84 5.31
CA ALA A 116 23.24 6.56 5.36
C ALA A 116 21.70 6.71 5.49
N ALA A 117 21.20 7.88 5.88
CA ALA A 117 19.77 8.16 6.02
C ALA A 117 19.18 8.90 4.80
N TRP A 118 19.95 9.11 3.74
CA TRP A 118 19.53 9.89 2.57
C TRP A 118 18.19 9.43 2.00
N SER A 119 18.03 8.15 1.70
CA SER A 119 16.79 7.60 1.15
C SER A 119 15.59 7.76 2.08
N LEU A 120 15.80 7.61 3.40
CA LEU A 120 14.76 7.87 4.40
C LEU A 120 14.34 9.34 4.43
N ARG A 121 15.29 10.26 4.20
CA ARG A 121 15.00 11.71 4.14
C ARG A 121 14.21 12.06 2.89
N ILE A 122 14.55 11.49 1.74
CA ILE A 122 13.76 11.62 0.50
C ILE A 122 12.33 11.09 0.71
N LEU A 123 12.15 9.92 1.32
CA LEU A 123 10.81 9.42 1.63
C LEU A 123 10.03 10.32 2.59
N ARG A 124 10.71 10.95 3.56
CA ARG A 124 10.05 11.92 4.46
C ARG A 124 9.58 13.16 3.69
N LEU A 125 10.36 13.64 2.71
CA LEU A 125 9.92 14.72 1.82
C LEU A 125 8.68 14.31 1.03
N ALA A 126 8.69 13.14 0.39
CA ALA A 126 7.53 12.63 -0.35
C ALA A 126 6.29 12.45 0.55
N LYS A 127 6.46 11.96 1.77
CA LYS A 127 5.36 11.85 2.75
C LYS A 127 4.82 13.20 3.19
N ARG A 128 5.69 14.18 3.38
CA ARG A 128 5.26 15.55 3.71
C ARG A 128 4.45 16.17 2.58
N GLU A 129 4.91 16.01 1.34
CA GLU A 129 4.17 16.44 0.15
C GLU A 129 2.84 15.71 0.03
N ALA A 130 2.80 14.39 0.26
CA ALA A 130 1.56 13.63 0.28
C ALA A 130 0.56 14.21 1.28
N LEU A 131 0.98 14.49 2.52
CA LEU A 131 0.10 15.07 3.53
C LEU A 131 -0.42 16.44 3.09
N ALA A 132 0.43 17.31 2.57
CA ALA A 132 0.06 18.65 2.13
C ALA A 132 -0.99 18.59 1.00
N ARG A 133 -0.70 17.85 -0.08
CA ARG A 133 -1.59 17.76 -1.25
C ARG A 133 -2.90 17.04 -0.97
N LEU A 134 -2.85 15.94 -0.24
CA LEU A 134 -4.08 15.22 0.12
C LEU A 134 -4.95 16.02 1.08
N THR A 135 -4.35 16.84 1.96
CA THR A 135 -5.09 17.78 2.83
C THR A 135 -5.75 18.89 2.01
N GLU A 136 -5.03 19.51 1.08
CA GLU A 136 -5.55 20.53 0.17
C GLU A 136 -6.75 20.01 -0.63
N ARG A 137 -6.61 18.80 -1.24
CA ARG A 137 -7.70 18.20 -2.02
C ARG A 137 -8.88 17.78 -1.15
N THR A 138 -8.62 17.33 0.08
CA THR A 138 -9.69 17.02 1.05
C THR A 138 -10.49 18.28 1.40
N ALA A 139 -9.83 19.41 1.62
CA ALA A 139 -10.51 20.68 1.88
C ALA A 139 -11.41 21.10 0.70
N HIS A 140 -10.90 20.95 -0.54
CA HIS A 140 -11.64 21.23 -1.76
C HIS A 140 -12.92 20.37 -1.86
N HIS A 141 -12.80 19.04 -1.74
CA HIS A 141 -13.95 18.15 -1.88
C HIS A 141 -14.91 18.23 -0.69
N ALA A 142 -14.43 18.42 0.54
CA ALA A 142 -15.29 18.60 1.70
C ALA A 142 -16.12 19.89 1.56
N ALA A 143 -15.53 20.98 1.08
CA ALA A 143 -16.24 22.24 0.80
C ALA A 143 -17.30 22.07 -0.28
N ALA A 144 -16.99 21.36 -1.38
CA ALA A 144 -17.95 21.05 -2.45
C ALA A 144 -19.16 20.24 -1.95
N LEU A 145 -18.97 19.42 -0.89
CA LEU A 145 -20.03 18.67 -0.23
C LEU A 145 -20.75 19.43 0.89
N GLY A 146 -20.37 20.69 1.16
CA GLY A 146 -20.90 21.45 2.28
C GLY A 146 -20.57 20.85 3.65
N ARG A 147 -19.46 20.11 3.78
CA ARG A 147 -19.05 19.43 5.01
C ARG A 147 -17.86 20.15 5.66
N PRO A 148 -17.81 20.20 7.00
CA PRO A 148 -16.63 20.68 7.71
C PRO A 148 -15.39 19.88 7.32
N MET A 149 -14.23 20.56 7.30
CA MET A 149 -12.95 19.92 7.04
C MET A 149 -12.67 18.80 8.05
N PRO A 150 -12.51 17.53 7.61
CA PRO A 150 -12.11 16.46 8.50
C PRO A 150 -10.63 16.58 8.88
N SER A 151 -10.22 15.93 9.97
CA SER A 151 -8.79 15.77 10.22
C SER A 151 -8.18 14.82 9.18
N VAL A 152 -7.00 15.16 8.66
CA VAL A 152 -6.30 14.37 7.64
C VAL A 152 -5.00 13.81 8.21
N ALA A 153 -4.75 12.55 7.97
CA ALA A 153 -3.50 11.89 8.30
C ALA A 153 -3.06 10.96 7.18
N ILE A 154 -1.76 10.68 7.12
CA ILE A 154 -1.20 9.66 6.22
C ILE A 154 -0.74 8.43 6.99
N ALA A 155 -0.75 7.28 6.33
CA ALA A 155 -0.31 6.00 6.84
C ALA A 155 0.33 5.17 5.71
N ASP A 156 0.76 3.95 5.98
CA ASP A 156 1.25 3.00 4.99
C ASP A 156 0.46 1.67 5.03
N PRO A 157 -0.86 1.69 4.79
CA PRO A 157 -1.66 0.49 4.79
C PRO A 157 -1.36 -0.38 3.56
N LYS A 158 -1.46 -1.71 3.72
CA LYS A 158 -1.17 -2.68 2.65
C LYS A 158 -2.37 -2.98 1.75
N ALA A 159 -3.60 -2.79 2.24
CA ALA A 159 -4.81 -3.31 1.60
C ALA A 159 -5.82 -2.23 1.17
N ARG A 160 -5.52 -0.96 1.39
CA ARG A 160 -6.43 0.15 1.07
C ARG A 160 -5.67 1.43 0.80
N TRP A 161 -6.25 2.32 0.01
CA TRP A 161 -5.66 3.60 -0.32
C TRP A 161 -6.10 4.72 0.61
N GLY A 162 -7.30 4.59 1.19
CA GLY A 162 -7.85 5.53 2.15
C GLY A 162 -8.79 4.87 3.16
N SER A 163 -9.24 5.64 4.12
CA SER A 163 -10.34 5.30 5.02
C SER A 163 -10.93 6.56 5.64
N CYS A 164 -12.26 6.66 5.66
CA CYS A 164 -12.99 7.72 6.31
C CYS A 164 -13.67 7.20 7.59
N ARG A 165 -13.60 7.99 8.64
CA ARG A 165 -14.44 7.90 9.82
C ARG A 165 -15.33 9.13 9.85
N PRO A 166 -16.63 9.01 9.56
CA PRO A 166 -17.57 10.13 9.64
C PRO A 166 -17.64 10.75 11.03
N ALA A 167 -18.08 11.99 11.09
CA ALA A 167 -18.32 12.67 12.37
C ALA A 167 -19.39 11.94 13.21
N ARG A 168 -19.21 11.98 14.52
CA ARG A 168 -20.18 11.49 15.52
C ARG A 168 -20.30 12.55 16.62
N PRO A 169 -21.35 12.54 17.45
CA PRO A 169 -21.45 13.44 18.60
C PRO A 169 -20.15 13.46 19.41
N GLY A 170 -19.56 14.65 19.59
CA GLY A 170 -18.28 14.83 20.29
C GLY A 170 -17.02 14.35 19.56
N THR A 171 -17.12 13.83 18.35
CA THR A 171 -15.95 13.33 17.60
C THR A 171 -15.99 13.84 16.16
N PRO A 172 -15.04 14.70 15.74
CA PRO A 172 -14.98 15.19 14.36
C PRO A 172 -14.64 14.07 13.37
N ALA A 173 -15.00 14.29 12.11
CA ALA A 173 -14.64 13.39 11.02
C ALA A 173 -13.12 13.30 10.88
N ALA A 174 -12.63 12.13 10.43
CA ALA A 174 -11.22 11.90 10.19
C ALA A 174 -11.02 11.04 8.93
N ILE A 175 -10.10 11.44 8.08
CA ILE A 175 -9.70 10.68 6.90
C ILE A 175 -8.22 10.34 7.01
N ARG A 176 -7.89 9.10 6.65
CA ARG A 176 -6.52 8.63 6.62
C ARG A 176 -6.22 8.06 5.24
N TYR A 177 -5.15 8.54 4.62
CA TYR A 177 -4.72 8.11 3.29
C TYR A 177 -3.43 7.29 3.34
N SER A 178 -3.23 6.43 2.34
CA SER A 178 -1.89 5.92 2.04
C SER A 178 -1.02 7.06 1.52
N TRP A 179 0.17 7.26 2.10
CA TRP A 179 1.13 8.24 1.59
C TRP A 179 1.53 7.94 0.15
N ARG A 180 1.42 6.67 -0.27
CA ARG A 180 1.78 6.21 -1.61
C ARG A 180 0.90 6.77 -2.73
N LEU A 181 -0.23 7.37 -2.37
CA LEU A 181 -1.06 8.09 -3.34
C LEU A 181 -0.33 9.26 -4.01
N VAL A 182 0.66 9.87 -3.33
CA VAL A 182 1.47 10.92 -3.97
C VAL A 182 2.31 10.40 -5.13
N LEU A 183 2.56 9.08 -5.19
CA LEU A 183 3.31 8.43 -6.28
C LEU A 183 2.43 8.10 -7.51
N ALA A 184 1.11 8.22 -7.37
CA ALA A 184 0.16 8.06 -8.46
C ALA A 184 0.02 9.35 -9.29
N PRO A 185 -0.56 9.29 -10.51
CA PRO A 185 -1.04 10.48 -11.21
C PRO A 185 -1.99 11.32 -10.35
N PHE A 186 -2.03 12.63 -10.60
CA PHE A 186 -2.84 13.55 -9.79
C PHE A 186 -4.32 13.16 -9.77
N ASP A 187 -4.90 12.88 -10.92
CA ASP A 187 -6.31 12.51 -11.09
C ASP A 187 -6.68 11.23 -10.34
N VAL A 188 -5.75 10.25 -10.32
CA VAL A 188 -5.93 9.00 -9.57
C VAL A 188 -5.89 9.23 -8.05
N ALA A 189 -4.96 10.07 -7.58
CA ALA A 189 -4.87 10.43 -6.17
C ALA A 189 -6.10 11.24 -5.74
N ASP A 190 -6.52 12.20 -6.56
CA ASP A 190 -7.68 13.05 -6.32
C ASP A 190 -8.99 12.25 -6.28
N TYR A 191 -9.14 11.27 -7.18
CA TYR A 191 -10.26 10.33 -7.12
C TYR A 191 -10.36 9.61 -5.75
N VAL A 192 -9.23 9.15 -5.19
CA VAL A 192 -9.27 8.51 -3.86
C VAL A 192 -9.66 9.52 -2.79
N VAL A 193 -9.21 10.78 -2.89
CA VAL A 193 -9.63 11.83 -1.95
C VAL A 193 -11.13 12.08 -2.06
N ALA A 194 -11.67 12.21 -3.27
CA ALA A 194 -13.11 12.36 -3.52
C ALA A 194 -13.91 11.18 -2.96
N HIS A 195 -13.43 9.95 -3.14
CA HIS A 195 -14.03 8.72 -2.60
C HIS A 195 -14.13 8.75 -1.06
N GLU A 196 -13.05 9.12 -0.38
CA GLU A 196 -13.07 9.22 1.09
C GLU A 196 -13.92 10.40 1.58
N CYS A 197 -13.96 11.50 0.83
CA CYS A 197 -14.84 12.64 1.14
C CYS A 197 -16.33 12.28 0.92
N ALA A 198 -16.67 11.48 -0.09
CA ALA A 198 -18.05 11.01 -0.28
C ALA A 198 -18.56 10.24 0.94
N HIS A 199 -17.68 9.54 1.68
CA HIS A 199 -18.01 8.89 2.94
C HIS A 199 -18.35 9.85 4.10
N LEU A 200 -18.09 11.15 3.97
CA LEU A 200 -18.59 12.15 4.92
C LEU A 200 -20.12 12.33 4.83
N VAL A 201 -20.71 11.88 3.71
CA VAL A 201 -22.15 11.99 3.41
C VAL A 201 -22.81 10.62 3.38
N GLU A 202 -22.23 9.68 2.65
CA GLU A 202 -22.78 8.35 2.41
C GLU A 202 -21.83 7.26 2.95
N ALA A 203 -22.27 6.53 3.95
CA ALA A 203 -21.43 5.50 4.62
C ALA A 203 -21.19 4.27 3.73
N ASN A 204 -22.17 3.92 2.87
CA ASN A 204 -22.15 2.70 2.07
C ASN A 204 -21.97 3.00 0.59
N HIS A 205 -21.32 2.10 -0.15
CA HIS A 205 -21.06 2.22 -1.59
C HIS A 205 -22.32 1.94 -2.45
N GLY A 206 -23.44 2.56 -2.10
CA GLY A 206 -24.69 2.50 -2.85
C GLY A 206 -24.71 3.48 -4.03
N PRO A 207 -25.84 3.55 -4.79
CA PRO A 207 -25.97 4.46 -5.94
C PRO A 207 -25.68 5.93 -5.61
N ARG A 208 -26.15 6.42 -4.45
CA ARG A 208 -25.91 7.79 -4.00
C ARG A 208 -24.43 8.08 -3.77
N PHE A 209 -23.71 7.14 -3.18
CA PHE A 209 -22.28 7.23 -2.99
C PHE A 209 -21.52 7.38 -4.31
N TRP A 210 -21.84 6.52 -5.28
CA TRP A 210 -21.18 6.57 -6.59
C TRP A 210 -21.52 7.82 -7.38
N ALA A 211 -22.74 8.33 -7.28
CA ALA A 211 -23.12 9.62 -7.86
C ALA A 211 -22.32 10.78 -7.25
N LEU A 212 -22.07 10.77 -5.92
CA LEU A 212 -21.19 11.76 -5.29
C LEU A 212 -19.75 11.65 -5.79
N CYS A 213 -19.18 10.44 -5.87
CA CYS A 213 -17.84 10.25 -6.40
C CYS A 213 -17.72 10.78 -7.84
N GLU A 214 -18.69 10.48 -8.69
CA GLU A 214 -18.72 10.93 -10.08
C GLU A 214 -18.84 12.45 -10.19
N THR A 215 -19.67 13.08 -9.36
CA THR A 215 -19.77 14.55 -9.29
C THR A 215 -18.45 15.20 -8.87
N LEU A 216 -17.70 14.60 -7.94
CA LEU A 216 -16.48 15.17 -7.38
C LEU A 216 -15.24 14.94 -8.26
N ALA A 217 -15.13 13.82 -8.94
CA ALA A 217 -13.91 13.40 -9.63
C ALA A 217 -14.14 12.72 -10.98
N GLY A 218 -15.36 12.75 -11.52
CA GLY A 218 -15.72 12.09 -12.78
C GLY A 218 -15.80 10.57 -12.66
N ASP A 219 -15.75 9.86 -13.81
CA ASP A 219 -15.87 8.40 -13.86
C ASP A 219 -14.85 7.69 -12.98
N PRO A 220 -15.26 6.90 -11.97
CA PRO A 220 -14.36 6.17 -11.10
C PRO A 220 -13.60 5.02 -11.79
N ALA A 221 -14.10 4.50 -12.91
CA ALA A 221 -13.61 3.25 -13.49
C ALA A 221 -12.16 3.30 -13.97
N PRO A 222 -11.67 4.36 -14.67
CA PRO A 222 -10.28 4.49 -15.07
C PRO A 222 -9.32 4.52 -13.87
N HIS A 223 -9.64 5.29 -12.84
CA HIS A 223 -8.80 5.47 -11.65
C HIS A 223 -8.68 4.17 -10.84
N ARG A 224 -9.79 3.46 -10.66
CA ARG A 224 -9.81 2.15 -10.01
C ARG A 224 -9.03 1.09 -10.79
N ARG A 225 -9.09 1.12 -12.12
CA ARG A 225 -8.32 0.23 -12.99
C ARG A 225 -6.84 0.53 -12.86
N TRP A 226 -6.45 1.79 -12.91
CA TRP A 226 -5.07 2.23 -12.74
C TRP A 226 -4.50 1.79 -11.39
N LEU A 227 -5.19 2.05 -10.28
CA LEU A 227 -4.76 1.63 -8.93
C LEU A 227 -4.57 0.12 -8.82
N ARG A 228 -5.45 -0.68 -9.43
CA ARG A 228 -5.30 -2.15 -9.44
C ARG A 228 -4.08 -2.60 -10.23
N ALA A 229 -3.82 -1.99 -11.36
CA ALA A 229 -2.68 -2.32 -12.21
C ALA A 229 -1.35 -1.95 -11.56
N HIS A 230 -1.25 -0.79 -10.89
CA HIS A 230 0.01 -0.24 -10.38
C HIS A 230 0.21 -0.42 -8.86
N ALA A 231 -0.75 -1.03 -8.15
CA ALA A 231 -0.66 -1.22 -6.70
C ALA A 231 0.66 -1.86 -6.26
N ALA A 232 1.12 -2.89 -6.97
CA ALA A 232 2.34 -3.60 -6.65
C ALA A 232 3.59 -2.71 -6.82
N GLU A 233 3.66 -1.91 -7.89
CA GLU A 233 4.74 -0.96 -8.16
C GLU A 233 4.82 0.12 -7.07
N LEU A 234 3.67 0.73 -6.72
CA LEU A 234 3.61 1.73 -5.67
C LEU A 234 4.06 1.16 -4.31
N HIS A 235 3.72 -0.10 -4.02
CA HIS A 235 4.16 -0.77 -2.79
C HIS A 235 5.61 -1.26 -2.84
N ALA A 236 6.22 -1.39 -4.01
CA ALA A 236 7.62 -1.77 -4.17
C ALA A 236 8.61 -0.65 -3.82
N ILE A 237 8.18 0.63 -3.83
CA ILE A 237 9.04 1.77 -3.50
C ILE A 237 9.38 1.76 -2.01
N SER A 238 10.68 1.80 -1.70
CA SER A 238 11.22 1.76 -0.32
C SER A 238 12.52 2.56 -0.20
N ALA A 239 12.87 2.89 1.04
CA ALA A 239 14.19 3.40 1.38
C ALA A 239 15.19 2.26 1.48
#